data_7d109816425276b2c6b2f947109d7dd7
#
_entry.id   7d109816425276b2c6b2f947109d7dd7
#
_cell.length_a   1.000
_cell.length_b   1.000
_cell.length_c   1.000
_cell.angle_alpha   90.00
_cell.angle_beta   90.00
_cell.angle_gamma   90.00
#
_symmetry.space_group_name_H-M   'P 1'
#
loop_
_entity.id
_entity.type
_entity.pdbx_description
1 polymer ?
#
loop_
_entity_poly.entity_id
_entity_poly.type
_entity_poly.pdbx_seq_one_letter_code
_entity_poly.pdbx_strand_id
1 'polypeptide(L)'
;NMVSLRETQKNLEKLELSVATVLQSGEMEIASLVDKLKKCESSIAAMEYNVELAEKAYNMTYEAYRVGTTEILDVRDSESQLSQAKLGLLNEKYTYLTTLLDLEYAINAKL
;
A
#
# COMPACT_ATOMS: atom_id res chain seq x y z
N ASN A 1 10.29 34.15 -42.97
CA ASN A 1 9.12 33.70 -43.74
C ASN A 1 7.95 33.52 -42.80
N MET A 2 6.81 34.07 -43.10
CA MET A 2 5.59 34.03 -42.30
C MET A 2 5.08 32.58 -42.10
N VAL A 3 5.16 31.73 -43.09
CA VAL A 3 4.75 30.32 -42.97
C VAL A 3 5.65 29.57 -41.97
N SER A 4 6.95 29.79 -42.03
CA SER A 4 7.91 29.16 -41.13
C SER A 4 7.70 29.60 -39.68
N LEU A 5 7.39 30.88 -39.45
CA LEU A 5 7.08 31.41 -38.10
C LEU A 5 5.81 30.80 -37.53
N ARG A 6 4.78 30.60 -38.37
CA ARG A 6 3.52 29.96 -37.94
C ARG A 6 3.75 28.49 -37.58
N GLU A 7 4.54 27.78 -38.32
CA GLU A 7 4.88 26.38 -38.03
C GLU A 7 5.63 26.25 -36.72
N THR A 8 6.60 27.14 -36.47
CA THR A 8 7.35 27.19 -35.20
C THR A 8 6.39 27.48 -34.03
N GLN A 9 5.47 28.41 -34.23
CA GLN A 9 4.47 28.77 -33.22
C GLN A 9 3.55 27.59 -32.87
N LYS A 10 3.08 26.86 -33.90
CA LYS A 10 2.26 25.66 -33.70
C LYS A 10 3.04 24.56 -32.97
N ASN A 11 4.29 24.37 -33.31
CA ASN A 11 5.15 23.36 -32.65
C ASN A 11 5.38 23.72 -31.19
N LEU A 12 5.55 25.00 -30.85
CA LEU A 12 5.67 25.47 -29.49
C LEU A 12 4.38 25.22 -28.69
N GLU A 13 3.22 25.52 -29.28
CA GLU A 13 1.92 25.26 -28.63
C GLU A 13 1.72 23.78 -28.36
N LYS A 14 2.09 22.90 -29.30
CA LYS A 14 2.04 21.45 -29.10
C LYS A 14 2.96 20.99 -27.99
N LEU A 15 4.16 21.54 -27.93
CA LEU A 15 5.13 21.21 -26.89
C LEU A 15 4.62 21.65 -25.51
N GLU A 16 4.09 22.87 -25.41
CA GLU A 16 3.51 23.37 -24.16
C GLU A 16 2.35 22.50 -23.69
N LEU A 17 1.47 22.08 -24.61
CA LEU A 17 0.36 21.18 -24.30
C LEU A 17 0.85 19.81 -23.84
N SER A 18 1.89 19.28 -24.50
CA SER A 18 2.50 18.01 -24.11
C SER A 18 3.11 18.07 -22.72
N VAL A 19 3.82 19.16 -22.40
CA VAL A 19 4.40 19.38 -21.07
C VAL A 19 3.29 19.48 -20.01
N ALA A 20 2.25 20.25 -20.28
CA ALA A 20 1.10 20.38 -19.36
C ALA A 20 0.43 19.03 -19.10
N THR A 21 0.26 18.21 -20.14
CA THR A 21 -0.32 16.86 -20.02
C THR A 21 0.57 15.96 -19.15
N VAL A 22 1.89 15.98 -19.37
CA VAL A 22 2.84 15.19 -18.58
C VAL A 22 2.82 15.62 -17.11
N LEU A 23 2.80 16.92 -16.84
CA LEU A 23 2.72 17.45 -15.47
C LEU A 23 1.42 17.03 -14.79
N GLN A 24 0.31 17.12 -15.47
CA GLN A 24 -1.00 16.71 -14.95
C GLN A 24 -1.01 15.21 -14.64
N SER A 25 -0.50 14.37 -15.55
CA SER A 25 -0.39 12.93 -15.34
C SER A 25 0.48 12.61 -14.13
N GLY A 26 1.60 13.32 -13.97
CA GLY A 26 2.49 13.15 -12.82
C GLY A 26 1.84 13.54 -11.50
N GLU A 27 1.05 14.62 -11.49
CA GLU A 27 0.28 15.04 -10.30
C GLU A 27 -0.79 14.01 -9.93
N MET A 28 -1.47 13.44 -10.91
CA MET A 28 -2.46 12.39 -10.70
C MET A 28 -1.80 11.12 -10.16
N GLU A 29 -0.63 10.75 -10.65
CA GLU A 29 0.13 9.61 -10.15
C GLU A 29 0.52 9.80 -8.68
N ILE A 30 1.04 10.96 -8.32
CA ILE A 30 1.39 11.29 -6.94
C ILE A 30 0.16 11.23 -6.04
N ALA A 31 -0.95 11.83 -6.45
CA ALA A 31 -2.19 11.81 -5.69
C ALA A 31 -2.71 10.39 -5.48
N SER A 32 -2.62 9.54 -6.51
CA SER A 32 -3.00 8.13 -6.43
C SER A 32 -2.13 7.36 -5.44
N LEU A 33 -0.82 7.59 -5.45
CA LEU A 33 0.12 6.96 -4.52
C LEU A 33 -0.11 7.41 -3.08
N VAL A 34 -0.38 8.69 -2.85
CA VAL A 34 -0.72 9.21 -1.52
C VAL A 34 -2.00 8.58 -1.00
N ASP A 35 -3.03 8.46 -1.84
CA ASP A 35 -4.28 7.79 -1.48
C ASP A 35 -4.05 6.32 -1.12
N LYS A 36 -3.24 5.63 -1.89
CA LYS A 36 -2.86 4.23 -1.63
C LYS A 36 -2.13 4.10 -0.29
N LEU A 37 -1.22 5.02 0.05
CA LEU A 37 -0.53 5.04 1.35
C LEU A 37 -1.52 5.21 2.50
N LYS A 38 -2.48 6.11 2.37
CA LYS A 38 -3.51 6.32 3.40
C LYS A 38 -4.35 5.07 3.61
N LYS A 39 -4.73 4.40 2.53
CA LYS A 39 -5.47 3.12 2.60
C LYS A 39 -4.63 2.04 3.26
N CYS A 40 -3.34 1.96 2.94
CA CYS A 40 -2.43 1.01 3.58
C CYS A 40 -2.29 1.28 5.08
N GLU A 41 -2.20 2.55 5.50
CA GLU A 41 -2.14 2.91 6.92
C GLU A 41 -3.35 2.42 7.68
N SER A 42 -4.55 2.63 7.15
CA SER A 42 -5.80 2.13 7.74
C SER A 42 -5.84 0.61 7.78
N SER A 43 -5.40 -0.04 6.70
CA SER A 43 -5.35 -1.50 6.60
C SER A 43 -4.35 -2.09 7.60
N ILE A 44 -3.18 -1.49 7.77
CA ILE A 44 -2.17 -1.92 8.74
C ILE A 44 -2.74 -1.84 10.15
N ALA A 45 -3.40 -0.75 10.51
CA ALA A 45 -4.02 -0.59 11.83
C ALA A 45 -5.07 -1.69 12.10
N ALA A 46 -5.92 -1.99 11.10
CA ALA A 46 -6.90 -3.07 11.21
C ALA A 46 -6.23 -4.44 11.36
N MET A 47 -5.17 -4.69 10.60
CA MET A 47 -4.43 -5.96 10.65
C MET A 47 -3.65 -6.13 11.96
N GLU A 48 -3.11 -5.05 12.53
CA GLU A 48 -2.49 -5.07 13.86
C GLU A 48 -3.50 -5.48 14.93
N TYR A 49 -4.71 -4.94 14.85
CA TYR A 49 -5.79 -5.31 15.74
C TYR A 49 -6.17 -6.79 15.57
N ASN A 50 -6.25 -7.27 14.33
CA ASN A 50 -6.53 -8.69 14.05
C ASN A 50 -5.45 -9.62 14.62
N VAL A 51 -4.18 -9.23 14.52
CA VAL A 51 -3.07 -10.00 15.13
C VAL A 51 -3.25 -10.05 16.64
N GLU A 52 -3.58 -8.93 17.27
CA GLU A 52 -3.82 -8.88 18.73
C GLU A 52 -4.96 -9.81 19.15
N LEU A 53 -6.06 -9.80 18.40
CA LEU A 53 -7.19 -10.71 18.65
C LEU A 53 -6.79 -12.17 18.46
N ALA A 54 -6.04 -12.47 17.42
CA ALA A 54 -5.57 -13.84 17.16
C ALA A 54 -4.59 -14.32 18.22
N GLU A 55 -3.74 -13.46 18.76
CA GLU A 55 -2.86 -13.78 19.88
C GLU A 55 -3.66 -14.12 21.14
N LYS A 56 -4.67 -13.32 21.46
CA LYS A 56 -5.56 -13.58 22.59
C LYS A 56 -6.29 -14.91 22.43
N ALA A 57 -6.81 -15.17 21.24
CA ALA A 57 -7.52 -16.42 20.93
C ALA A 57 -6.57 -17.61 21.08
N TYR A 58 -5.34 -17.51 20.57
CA TYR A 58 -4.33 -18.57 20.72
C TYR A 58 -4.02 -18.82 22.19
N ASN A 59 -3.76 -17.77 22.97
CA ASN A 59 -3.43 -17.90 24.41
C ASN A 59 -4.57 -18.56 25.18
N MET A 60 -5.83 -18.19 24.89
CA MET A 60 -7.00 -18.79 25.53
C MET A 60 -7.14 -20.27 25.16
N THR A 61 -6.96 -20.61 23.89
CA THR A 61 -7.05 -22.00 23.41
C THR A 61 -5.92 -22.86 23.99
N TYR A 62 -4.71 -22.31 24.06
CA TYR A 62 -3.57 -22.99 24.67
C TYR A 62 -3.82 -23.30 26.16
N GLU A 63 -4.34 -22.32 26.91
CA GLU A 63 -4.69 -22.53 28.31
C GLU A 63 -5.80 -23.59 28.48
N ALA A 64 -6.81 -23.56 27.63
CA ALA A 64 -7.86 -24.56 27.62
C ALA A 64 -7.30 -25.96 27.37
N TYR A 65 -6.34 -26.06 26.44
CA TYR A 65 -5.63 -27.33 26.19
C TYR A 65 -4.82 -27.77 27.42
N ARG A 66 -4.08 -26.86 28.02
CA ARG A 66 -3.26 -27.14 29.20
C ARG A 66 -4.07 -27.72 30.35
N VAL A 67 -5.26 -27.20 30.58
CA VAL A 67 -6.17 -27.69 31.64
C VAL A 67 -7.09 -28.82 31.21
N GLY A 68 -6.97 -29.28 29.96
CA GLY A 68 -7.69 -30.46 29.46
C GLY A 68 -9.11 -30.22 28.95
N THR A 69 -9.50 -28.95 28.70
CA THR A 69 -10.85 -28.62 28.25
C THR A 69 -11.00 -28.52 26.72
N THR A 70 -9.90 -28.57 25.98
CA THR A 70 -9.91 -28.59 24.51
C THR A 70 -8.81 -29.51 23.98
N GLU A 71 -8.84 -29.79 22.68
CA GLU A 71 -7.94 -30.71 22.01
C GLU A 71 -6.76 -29.97 21.38
N ILE A 72 -5.66 -30.72 21.13
CA ILE A 72 -4.46 -30.15 20.47
C ILE A 72 -4.76 -29.61 19.08
N LEU A 73 -5.73 -30.17 18.37
CA LEU A 73 -6.13 -29.69 17.05
C LEU A 73 -6.62 -28.25 17.10
N ASP A 74 -7.36 -27.88 18.15
CA ASP A 74 -7.83 -26.51 18.36
C ASP A 74 -6.67 -25.53 18.56
N VAL A 75 -5.63 -25.96 19.27
CA VAL A 75 -4.40 -25.16 19.46
C VAL A 75 -3.71 -24.93 18.12
N ARG A 76 -3.58 -25.99 17.32
CA ARG A 76 -2.94 -25.90 15.99
C ARG A 76 -3.72 -24.98 15.06
N ASP A 77 -5.04 -25.03 15.09
CA ASP A 77 -5.89 -24.15 14.29
C ASP A 77 -5.71 -22.68 14.69
N SER A 78 -5.69 -22.41 16.00
CA SER A 78 -5.46 -21.05 16.54
C SER A 78 -4.07 -20.54 16.17
N GLU A 79 -3.06 -21.41 16.25
CA GLU A 79 -1.68 -21.07 15.86
C GLU A 79 -1.61 -20.72 14.38
N SER A 80 -2.26 -21.52 13.54
CA SER A 80 -2.32 -21.28 12.10
C SER A 80 -2.99 -19.93 11.78
N GLN A 81 -4.10 -19.63 12.45
CA GLN A 81 -4.80 -18.35 12.28
C GLN A 81 -3.93 -17.17 12.70
N LEU A 82 -3.20 -17.31 13.82
CA LEU A 82 -2.26 -16.27 14.27
C LEU A 82 -1.14 -16.05 13.25
N SER A 83 -0.56 -17.14 12.74
CA SER A 83 0.49 -17.06 11.71
C SER A 83 0.00 -16.38 10.44
N GLN A 84 -1.23 -16.70 10.00
CA GLN A 84 -1.84 -16.07 8.83
C GLN A 84 -2.08 -14.57 9.06
N ALA A 85 -2.53 -14.20 10.25
CA ALA A 85 -2.75 -12.78 10.58
C ALA A 85 -1.43 -12.00 10.59
N LYS A 86 -0.37 -12.58 11.15
CA LYS A 86 0.97 -11.97 11.15
C LYS A 86 1.53 -11.83 9.74
N LEU A 87 1.34 -12.84 8.90
CA LEU A 87 1.80 -12.80 7.51
C LEU A 87 1.05 -11.74 6.73
N GLY A 88 -0.25 -11.63 6.91
CA GLY A 88 -1.05 -10.59 6.29
C GLY A 88 -0.59 -9.18 6.67
N LEU A 89 -0.30 -8.97 7.96
CA LEU A 89 0.24 -7.69 8.43
C LEU A 89 1.60 -7.39 7.80
N LEU A 90 2.49 -8.38 7.75
CA LEU A 90 3.81 -8.22 7.14
C LEU A 90 3.70 -7.85 5.67
N ASN A 91 2.82 -8.52 4.92
CA ASN A 91 2.59 -8.23 3.51
C ASN A 91 2.06 -6.81 3.29
N GLU A 92 1.17 -6.35 4.16
CA GLU A 92 0.63 -4.99 4.07
C GLU A 92 1.69 -3.93 4.39
N LYS A 93 2.54 -4.19 5.37
CA LYS A 93 3.69 -3.32 5.68
C LYS A 93 4.67 -3.25 4.50
N TYR A 94 4.88 -4.38 3.82
CA TYR A 94 5.70 -4.43 2.62
C TYR A 94 5.09 -3.59 1.50
N THR A 95 3.78 -3.70 1.30
CA THR A 95 3.05 -2.89 0.31
C THR A 95 3.16 -1.39 0.62
N TYR A 96 3.05 -1.03 1.89
CA TYR A 96 3.25 0.36 2.33
C TYR A 96 4.65 0.86 1.97
N LEU A 97 5.68 0.08 2.29
CA LEU A 97 7.06 0.45 2.01
C LEU A 97 7.32 0.60 0.51
N THR A 98 6.87 -0.35 -0.31
CA THR A 98 7.05 -0.27 -1.76
C THR A 98 6.30 0.91 -2.36
N THR A 99 5.11 1.21 -1.86
CA THR A 99 4.32 2.37 -2.30
C THR A 99 5.03 3.68 -1.93
N LEU A 100 5.61 3.74 -0.74
CA LEU A 100 6.39 4.90 -0.30
C LEU A 100 7.61 5.14 -1.19
N LEU A 101 8.31 4.07 -1.58
CA LEU A 101 9.43 4.15 -2.52
C LEU A 101 8.97 4.61 -3.91
N ASP A 102 7.83 4.11 -4.37
CA ASP A 102 7.24 4.54 -5.64
C ASP A 102 6.88 6.04 -5.60
N LEU A 103 6.35 6.50 -4.49
CA LEU A 103 6.02 7.92 -4.29
C LEU A 103 7.29 8.78 -4.30
N GLU A 104 8.33 8.36 -3.61
CA GLU A 104 9.62 9.04 -3.59
C GLU A 104 10.20 9.14 -5.00
N TYR A 105 10.17 8.04 -5.75
CA TYR A 105 10.61 8.02 -7.15
C TYR A 105 9.79 8.98 -8.01
N ALA A 106 8.47 8.98 -7.87
CA ALA A 106 7.58 9.85 -8.66
C ALA A 106 7.83 11.33 -8.37
N ILE A 107 8.08 11.68 -7.11
CA ILE A 107 8.40 13.06 -6.72
C ILE A 107 9.75 13.48 -7.30
N ASN A 108 10.77 12.64 -7.19
CA ASN A 108 12.11 12.93 -7.71
C ASN A 108 12.14 13.03 -9.24
N ALA A 109 11.32 12.24 -9.92
CA ALA A 109 11.22 12.29 -11.38
C ALA A 109 10.63 13.62 -11.89
N LYS A 110 9.89 14.34 -11.04
CA LYS A 110 9.32 15.66 -11.39
C LYS A 110 10.29 16.82 -11.19
N LEU A 111 11.27 16.62 -10.34
CA LEU A 111 12.29 17.62 -10.06
C LEU A 111 13.47 17.51 -11.01
#